data_86cc315ca80072ac1b3d89ee68c0ce84
#
_entry.id   86cc315ca80072ac1b3d89ee68c0ce84
#
_cell.length_a   1.000
_cell.length_b   1.000
_cell.length_c   1.000
_cell.angle_alpha   90.00
_cell.angle_beta   90.00
_cell.angle_gamma   90.00
#
_symmetry.space_group_name_H-M   'P 1'
#
loop_
_entity.id
_entity.type
_entity.pdbx_description
1 polymer ?
#
loop_
_entity_poly.entity_id
_entity_poly.type
_entity_poly.pdbx_seq_one_letter_code
_entity_poly.pdbx_strand_id
1 'polypeptide(L)'
;NPNNIQFSTSGTQNISLSVSVNGCENNTTGSVEVFEQIPIEIFASPTGCEPLTVFFQNNLNPSFHEFEWDVGNGDTILSNSAQAIYMQGEYDISLNVINTLNDCEGSLYLSNYVQVAPQPISNFSLNDDYYVAGDPIIISNNALYANAYNYQFSSGFTSNEEAPEYTPPTTGDIIIWQYAFNEEFNCVDSSSVSIEVKNEHTLWTPNSFTPNGDQKNDFFAPIITGVQEYRLLVYDRWGKLIFDEIGESPIWDGNNANGIPCK
;
A
#
# COMPACT_ATOMS: atom_id res chain seq x y z
N ASN A 1 -4.31 -63.50 -20.46
CA ASN A 1 -4.80 -62.68 -19.35
C ASN A 1 -4.90 -61.25 -19.85
N PRO A 2 -6.11 -60.68 -19.92
CA PRO A 2 -6.24 -59.26 -20.15
C PRO A 2 -5.65 -58.50 -18.96
N ASN A 3 -4.72 -57.59 -19.23
CA ASN A 3 -4.13 -56.72 -18.23
C ASN A 3 -4.82 -55.35 -18.35
N ASN A 4 -5.30 -54.78 -17.24
CA ASN A 4 -5.87 -53.41 -17.11
C ASN A 4 -7.10 -53.19 -18.04
N ILE A 5 -8.25 -53.72 -17.65
CA ILE A 5 -9.55 -53.36 -18.26
C ILE A 5 -9.99 -52.02 -17.65
N GLN A 6 -10.20 -51.01 -18.49
CA GLN A 6 -10.77 -49.71 -18.10
C GLN A 6 -12.22 -49.66 -18.53
N PHE A 7 -13.10 -49.22 -17.60
CA PHE A 7 -14.52 -48.98 -17.85
C PHE A 7 -14.73 -47.48 -18.02
N SER A 8 -15.43 -47.05 -19.05
CA SER A 8 -15.68 -45.64 -19.39
C SER A 8 -17.05 -45.15 -18.92
N THR A 9 -17.87 -46.04 -18.39
CA THR A 9 -19.24 -45.74 -17.90
C THR A 9 -19.43 -46.31 -16.51
N SER A 10 -20.11 -45.56 -15.65
CA SER A 10 -20.54 -45.99 -14.31
C SER A 10 -21.70 -47.00 -14.40
N GLY A 11 -21.93 -47.68 -13.29
CA GLY A 11 -22.95 -48.71 -13.15
C GLY A 11 -22.41 -50.15 -13.26
N THR A 12 -23.30 -51.14 -13.21
CA THR A 12 -22.94 -52.55 -13.22
C THR A 12 -22.44 -52.96 -14.59
N GLN A 13 -21.17 -53.37 -14.66
CA GLN A 13 -20.53 -53.89 -15.87
C GLN A 13 -20.46 -55.43 -15.84
N ASN A 14 -20.97 -56.07 -16.86
CA ASN A 14 -20.94 -57.52 -16.96
C ASN A 14 -19.66 -57.99 -17.65
N ILE A 15 -18.96 -58.94 -17.06
CA ILE A 15 -17.74 -59.53 -17.57
C ILE A 15 -18.02 -61.00 -17.90
N SER A 16 -17.64 -61.46 -19.05
CA SER A 16 -17.69 -62.87 -19.43
C SER A 16 -16.30 -63.36 -19.78
N LEU A 17 -15.95 -64.53 -19.28
CA LEU A 17 -14.74 -65.25 -19.65
C LEU A 17 -15.12 -66.54 -20.34
N SER A 18 -14.62 -66.72 -21.59
CA SER A 18 -14.76 -67.94 -22.37
C SER A 18 -13.41 -68.61 -22.53
N VAL A 19 -13.29 -69.85 -22.20
CA VAL A 19 -12.07 -70.66 -22.35
C VAL A 19 -12.39 -71.85 -23.25
N SER A 20 -11.58 -72.05 -24.27
CA SER A 20 -11.70 -73.16 -25.18
C SER A 20 -10.41 -73.99 -25.20
N VAL A 21 -10.50 -75.30 -25.00
CA VAL A 21 -9.38 -76.28 -25.11
C VAL A 21 -9.82 -77.49 -25.86
N ASN A 22 -9.15 -77.78 -26.95
CA ASN A 22 -9.41 -79.01 -27.81
C ASN A 22 -10.88 -79.16 -28.23
N GLY A 23 -11.58 -78.02 -28.50
CA GLY A 23 -13.00 -78.05 -28.93
C GLY A 23 -14.01 -78.09 -27.79
N CYS A 24 -13.61 -78.15 -26.53
CA CYS A 24 -14.49 -77.99 -25.36
C CYS A 24 -14.44 -76.52 -24.87
N GLU A 25 -15.62 -75.90 -24.79
CA GLU A 25 -15.78 -74.56 -24.33
C GLU A 25 -16.39 -74.52 -22.94
N ASN A 26 -15.88 -73.60 -22.09
CA ASN A 26 -16.50 -73.32 -20.80
C ASN A 26 -16.57 -71.77 -20.62
N ASN A 27 -17.72 -71.28 -20.16
CA ASN A 27 -17.99 -69.88 -20.00
C ASN A 27 -18.34 -69.60 -18.54
N THR A 28 -17.83 -68.51 -18.02
CA THR A 28 -18.22 -67.93 -16.76
C THR A 28 -18.54 -66.44 -16.89
N THR A 29 -19.50 -65.95 -16.13
CA THR A 29 -19.89 -64.53 -16.10
C THR A 29 -19.78 -64.01 -14.69
N GLY A 30 -19.37 -62.72 -14.59
CA GLY A 30 -19.33 -61.94 -13.34
C GLY A 30 -19.78 -60.53 -13.62
N SER A 31 -19.98 -59.79 -12.58
CA SER A 31 -20.26 -58.33 -12.67
C SER A 31 -19.32 -57.55 -11.76
N VAL A 32 -19.01 -56.35 -12.16
CA VAL A 32 -18.30 -55.37 -11.34
C VAL A 32 -19.10 -54.07 -11.35
N GLU A 33 -19.20 -53.43 -10.20
CA GLU A 33 -19.81 -52.11 -10.05
C GLU A 33 -18.74 -51.03 -10.30
N VAL A 34 -19.02 -50.09 -11.21
CA VAL A 34 -18.17 -48.93 -11.52
C VAL A 34 -18.88 -47.69 -10.99
N PHE A 35 -18.29 -47.04 -9.99
CA PHE A 35 -18.84 -45.83 -9.39
C PHE A 35 -18.50 -44.60 -10.23
N GLU A 36 -19.32 -43.56 -10.13
CA GLU A 36 -19.06 -42.26 -10.75
C GLU A 36 -17.87 -41.58 -10.08
N GLN A 37 -17.13 -40.80 -10.86
CA GLN A 37 -16.06 -39.94 -10.34
C GLN A 37 -16.66 -38.89 -9.40
N ILE A 38 -16.02 -38.63 -8.27
CA ILE A 38 -16.48 -37.62 -7.30
C ILE A 38 -16.29 -36.22 -7.93
N PRO A 39 -17.38 -35.42 -8.12
CA PRO A 39 -17.29 -34.09 -8.69
C PRO A 39 -16.86 -33.07 -7.59
N ILE A 40 -15.56 -32.79 -7.51
CA ILE A 40 -15.01 -31.90 -6.50
C ILE A 40 -14.97 -30.47 -7.06
N GLU A 41 -15.56 -29.53 -6.30
CA GLU A 41 -15.47 -28.08 -6.55
C GLU A 41 -14.92 -27.38 -5.29
N ILE A 42 -14.04 -26.41 -5.46
CA ILE A 42 -13.46 -25.62 -4.38
C ILE A 42 -13.95 -24.18 -4.48
N PHE A 43 -14.37 -23.61 -3.36
CA PHE A 43 -14.80 -22.23 -3.22
C PHE A 43 -13.86 -21.51 -2.25
N ALA A 44 -13.25 -20.42 -2.71
CA ALA A 44 -12.38 -19.56 -1.92
C ALA A 44 -12.28 -18.16 -2.55
N SER A 45 -11.72 -17.19 -1.79
CA SER A 45 -11.23 -15.92 -2.33
C SER A 45 -9.70 -15.96 -2.28
N PRO A 46 -9.05 -16.46 -3.36
CA PRO A 46 -7.64 -16.87 -3.31
C PRO A 46 -6.65 -15.76 -3.69
N THR A 47 -7.10 -14.50 -3.85
CA THR A 47 -6.25 -13.39 -4.26
C THR A 47 -6.30 -12.25 -3.26
N GLY A 48 -5.16 -11.60 -3.03
CA GLY A 48 -5.05 -10.46 -2.10
C GLY A 48 -3.60 -10.11 -1.80
N CYS A 49 -3.38 -9.29 -0.77
CA CYS A 49 -2.05 -8.96 -0.29
C CYS A 49 -1.72 -9.64 1.04
N GLU A 50 -0.44 -9.84 1.25
CA GLU A 50 0.09 -10.45 2.47
C GLU A 50 -0.15 -9.58 3.74
N PRO A 51 -0.44 -10.21 4.90
CA PRO A 51 -0.76 -11.62 5.06
C PRO A 51 -2.22 -11.93 4.64
N LEU A 52 -2.42 -12.83 3.66
CA LEU A 52 -3.74 -13.20 3.17
C LEU A 52 -4.27 -14.43 3.91
N THR A 53 -5.43 -14.30 4.54
CA THR A 53 -6.14 -15.45 5.11
C THR A 53 -7.17 -15.96 4.11
N VAL A 54 -7.02 -17.22 3.68
CA VAL A 54 -7.95 -17.87 2.75
C VAL A 54 -8.72 -18.99 3.45
N PHE A 55 -10.04 -18.99 3.22
CA PHE A 55 -10.95 -20.05 3.67
C PHE A 55 -11.36 -20.87 2.46
N PHE A 56 -11.11 -22.18 2.51
CA PHE A 56 -11.47 -23.14 1.47
C PHE A 56 -12.68 -23.94 1.89
N GLN A 57 -13.63 -24.04 0.99
CA GLN A 57 -14.82 -24.87 1.11
C GLN A 57 -14.95 -25.74 -0.12
N ASN A 58 -15.73 -26.83 -0.02
CA ASN A 58 -16.06 -27.70 -1.16
C ASN A 58 -17.57 -27.99 -1.20
N ASN A 59 -18.01 -28.63 -2.29
CA ASN A 59 -19.40 -28.96 -2.55
C ASN A 59 -19.87 -30.30 -1.97
N LEU A 60 -18.99 -31.08 -1.31
CA LEU A 60 -19.29 -32.45 -0.91
C LEU A 60 -19.89 -32.54 0.48
N ASN A 61 -20.71 -33.61 0.70
CA ASN A 61 -21.33 -33.83 2.01
C ASN A 61 -20.33 -34.49 2.99
N PRO A 62 -19.99 -33.83 4.12
CA PRO A 62 -19.00 -34.35 5.07
C PRO A 62 -19.46 -35.64 5.82
N SER A 63 -20.75 -36.02 5.76
CA SER A 63 -21.23 -37.27 6.35
C SER A 63 -20.82 -38.52 5.59
N PHE A 64 -20.42 -38.37 4.34
CA PHE A 64 -20.10 -39.48 3.43
C PHE A 64 -18.69 -39.39 2.82
N HIS A 65 -17.91 -38.38 3.22
CA HIS A 65 -16.59 -38.15 2.66
C HIS A 65 -15.57 -37.80 3.75
N GLU A 66 -14.36 -38.33 3.60
CA GLU A 66 -13.16 -37.90 4.30
C GLU A 66 -12.38 -36.97 3.39
N PHE A 67 -11.71 -35.99 3.95
CA PHE A 67 -11.04 -34.89 3.24
C PHE A 67 -9.58 -34.76 3.68
N GLU A 68 -8.70 -34.54 2.73
CA GLU A 68 -7.31 -34.18 2.95
C GLU A 68 -6.94 -33.03 2.03
N TRP A 69 -6.72 -31.86 2.61
CA TRP A 69 -6.27 -30.67 1.92
C TRP A 69 -4.77 -30.55 2.02
N ASP A 70 -4.09 -30.32 0.89
CA ASP A 70 -2.80 -29.67 0.84
C ASP A 70 -3.03 -28.22 0.41
N VAL A 71 -2.77 -27.29 1.32
CA VAL A 71 -3.02 -25.86 1.09
C VAL A 71 -1.77 -25.11 0.59
N GLY A 72 -0.73 -25.84 0.18
CA GLY A 72 0.43 -25.31 -0.53
C GLY A 72 1.42 -24.51 0.31
N ASN A 73 1.15 -24.28 1.59
CA ASN A 73 2.05 -23.61 2.53
C ASN A 73 2.85 -24.58 3.42
N GLY A 74 2.72 -25.88 3.16
CA GLY A 74 3.32 -26.98 3.92
C GLY A 74 2.39 -27.63 4.95
N ASP A 75 1.16 -27.11 5.11
CA ASP A 75 0.16 -27.68 6.02
C ASP A 75 -0.76 -28.66 5.30
N THR A 76 -1.09 -29.76 5.98
CA THR A 76 -2.14 -30.71 5.56
C THR A 76 -3.28 -30.63 6.54
N ILE A 77 -4.53 -30.49 6.04
CA ILE A 77 -5.72 -30.30 6.87
C ILE A 77 -6.74 -31.41 6.58
N LEU A 78 -7.08 -32.19 7.62
CA LEU A 78 -8.04 -33.30 7.57
C LEU A 78 -9.42 -32.83 8.04
N SER A 79 -10.12 -32.06 7.21
CA SER A 79 -11.45 -31.51 7.51
C SER A 79 -12.21 -31.20 6.23
N ASN A 80 -13.55 -31.07 6.32
CA ASN A 80 -14.38 -30.67 5.18
C ASN A 80 -14.13 -29.25 4.68
N SER A 81 -13.42 -28.42 5.45
CA SER A 81 -13.00 -27.07 5.08
C SER A 81 -11.59 -26.83 5.59
N ALA A 82 -10.87 -25.93 4.95
CA ALA A 82 -9.52 -25.55 5.35
C ALA A 82 -9.38 -24.04 5.48
N GLN A 83 -8.44 -23.59 6.30
CA GLN A 83 -8.04 -22.22 6.43
C GLN A 83 -6.51 -22.16 6.48
N ALA A 84 -5.93 -21.23 5.73
CA ALA A 84 -4.50 -21.00 5.77
C ALA A 84 -4.16 -19.52 5.62
N ILE A 85 -2.97 -19.12 6.10
CA ILE A 85 -2.44 -17.77 5.96
C ILE A 85 -1.26 -17.84 5.00
N TYR A 86 -1.24 -16.91 4.05
CA TYR A 86 -0.23 -16.84 2.99
C TYR A 86 0.51 -15.52 3.02
N MET A 87 1.80 -15.61 2.83
CA MET A 87 2.67 -14.47 2.51
C MET A 87 2.75 -14.30 1.00
N GLN A 88 3.46 -13.27 0.53
CA GLN A 88 3.69 -13.05 -0.89
C GLN A 88 4.13 -14.33 -1.61
N GLY A 89 3.46 -14.67 -2.71
CA GLY A 89 3.77 -15.85 -3.52
C GLY A 89 2.57 -16.40 -4.28
N GLU A 90 2.80 -17.51 -4.97
CA GLU A 90 1.79 -18.30 -5.67
C GLU A 90 1.81 -19.70 -5.07
N TYR A 91 0.62 -20.26 -4.81
CA TYR A 91 0.50 -21.52 -4.10
C TYR A 91 -0.48 -22.44 -4.82
N ASP A 92 -0.05 -23.69 -4.96
CA ASP A 92 -0.89 -24.78 -5.49
C ASP A 92 -1.76 -25.33 -4.36
N ILE A 93 -2.98 -25.73 -4.71
CA ILE A 93 -3.91 -26.32 -3.74
C ILE A 93 -4.34 -27.66 -4.25
N SER A 94 -4.42 -28.67 -3.37
CA SER A 94 -5.05 -29.92 -3.71
C SER A 94 -6.04 -30.37 -2.62
N LEU A 95 -7.07 -31.08 -3.05
CA LEU A 95 -8.04 -31.73 -2.19
C LEU A 95 -8.16 -33.19 -2.63
N ASN A 96 -7.80 -34.12 -1.73
CA ASN A 96 -8.07 -35.55 -1.84
C ASN A 96 -9.30 -35.88 -1.02
N VAL A 97 -10.15 -36.71 -1.57
CA VAL A 97 -11.43 -37.09 -0.96
C VAL A 97 -11.64 -38.60 -1.07
N ILE A 98 -12.13 -39.23 0.01
CA ILE A 98 -12.51 -40.62 0.03
C ILE A 98 -14.00 -40.72 0.38
N ASN A 99 -14.79 -41.41 -0.45
CA ASN A 99 -16.18 -41.71 -0.14
C ASN A 99 -16.24 -42.89 0.82
N THR A 100 -16.73 -42.68 2.04
CA THR A 100 -16.76 -43.67 3.13
C THR A 100 -17.77 -44.83 2.92
N LEU A 101 -18.64 -44.73 1.91
CA LEU A 101 -19.62 -45.77 1.60
C LEU A 101 -19.10 -46.84 0.64
N ASN A 102 -18.14 -46.50 -0.20
CA ASN A 102 -17.66 -47.35 -1.28
C ASN A 102 -16.17 -47.29 -1.53
N ASP A 103 -15.40 -46.60 -0.65
CA ASP A 103 -13.97 -46.43 -0.70
C ASP A 103 -13.44 -45.81 -2.04
N CYS A 104 -14.31 -45.10 -2.80
CA CYS A 104 -13.90 -44.41 -3.98
C CYS A 104 -13.09 -43.15 -3.64
N GLU A 105 -11.98 -42.95 -4.31
CA GLU A 105 -11.10 -41.78 -4.16
C GLU A 105 -11.39 -40.77 -5.27
N GLY A 106 -11.29 -39.49 -4.92
CA GLY A 106 -11.29 -38.36 -5.84
C GLY A 106 -10.20 -37.38 -5.47
N SER A 107 -9.70 -36.67 -6.46
CA SER A 107 -8.71 -35.62 -6.22
C SER A 107 -8.92 -34.44 -7.16
N LEU A 108 -8.67 -33.23 -6.64
CA LEU A 108 -8.61 -32.00 -7.42
C LEU A 108 -7.29 -31.29 -7.09
N TYR A 109 -6.56 -30.91 -8.13
CA TYR A 109 -5.33 -30.14 -8.03
C TYR A 109 -5.48 -28.83 -8.83
N LEU A 110 -5.17 -27.72 -8.21
CA LEU A 110 -5.26 -26.39 -8.78
C LEU A 110 -3.89 -25.71 -8.66
N SER A 111 -3.21 -25.53 -9.80
CA SER A 111 -1.90 -24.85 -9.83
C SER A 111 -2.06 -23.34 -9.74
N ASN A 112 -1.17 -22.67 -8.97
CA ASN A 112 -1.15 -21.22 -8.77
C ASN A 112 -2.53 -20.65 -8.37
N TYR A 113 -3.28 -21.41 -7.59
CA TYR A 113 -4.66 -21.06 -7.24
C TYR A 113 -4.72 -19.89 -6.26
N VAL A 114 -3.84 -19.88 -5.26
CA VAL A 114 -3.71 -18.73 -4.35
C VAL A 114 -2.59 -17.82 -4.85
N GLN A 115 -2.92 -16.55 -5.05
CA GLN A 115 -1.99 -15.53 -5.53
C GLN A 115 -1.96 -14.37 -4.54
N VAL A 116 -0.80 -14.12 -3.97
CA VAL A 116 -0.61 -13.12 -2.92
C VAL A 116 0.46 -12.13 -3.33
N ALA A 117 0.08 -10.88 -3.47
CA ALA A 117 0.99 -9.77 -3.71
C ALA A 117 1.60 -9.23 -2.40
N PRO A 118 2.75 -8.55 -2.46
CA PRO A 118 3.22 -7.78 -1.32
C PRO A 118 2.26 -6.66 -0.99
N GLN A 119 2.15 -6.31 0.30
CA GLN A 119 1.37 -5.16 0.75
C GLN A 119 2.01 -3.87 0.20
N PRO A 120 1.25 -2.95 -0.41
CA PRO A 120 1.76 -1.62 -0.74
C PRO A 120 2.32 -0.92 0.49
N ILE A 121 3.35 -0.11 0.30
CA ILE A 121 3.92 0.75 1.33
C ILE A 121 3.83 2.18 0.82
N SER A 122 2.94 2.98 1.41
CA SER A 122 2.80 4.39 1.10
C SER A 122 3.97 5.16 1.69
N ASN A 123 4.66 5.93 0.86
CA ASN A 123 5.75 6.81 1.26
C ASN A 123 5.94 7.90 0.22
N PHE A 124 6.14 9.14 0.66
CA PHE A 124 6.45 10.27 -0.21
C PHE A 124 7.29 11.31 0.52
N SER A 125 7.96 12.15 -0.23
CA SER A 125 8.70 13.29 0.28
C SER A 125 8.29 14.57 -0.44
N LEU A 126 8.55 15.70 0.20
CA LEU A 126 8.30 17.02 -0.35
C LEU A 126 9.63 17.69 -0.72
N ASN A 127 9.57 18.67 -1.62
CA ASN A 127 10.73 19.35 -2.17
C ASN A 127 11.46 20.28 -1.18
N ASP A 128 10.80 20.69 -0.08
CA ASP A 128 11.36 21.63 0.89
C ASP A 128 10.80 21.34 2.30
N ASP A 129 11.38 21.98 3.33
CA ASP A 129 10.91 22.00 4.72
C ASP A 129 10.19 23.32 5.08
N TYR A 130 10.23 24.30 4.18
CA TYR A 130 9.63 25.63 4.36
C TYR A 130 8.78 26.00 3.14
N TYR A 131 7.49 26.30 3.39
CA TYR A 131 6.52 26.55 2.33
C TYR A 131 5.91 27.93 2.45
N VAL A 132 5.78 28.60 1.32
CA VAL A 132 5.20 29.95 1.18
C VAL A 132 3.97 29.87 0.29
N ALA A 133 2.92 30.65 0.63
CA ALA A 133 1.74 30.76 -0.20
C ALA A 133 2.09 31.32 -1.58
N GLY A 134 1.67 30.64 -2.64
CA GLY A 134 2.01 30.98 -4.03
C GLY A 134 3.17 30.20 -4.61
N ASP A 135 3.96 29.50 -3.79
CA ASP A 135 5.06 28.66 -4.27
C ASP A 135 4.60 27.19 -4.41
N PRO A 136 5.16 26.43 -5.38
CA PRO A 136 4.75 25.06 -5.61
C PRO A 136 5.32 24.10 -4.57
N ILE A 137 4.47 23.24 -4.05
CA ILE A 137 4.83 22.04 -3.29
C ILE A 137 4.92 20.90 -4.30
N ILE A 138 6.12 20.35 -4.47
CA ILE A 138 6.37 19.24 -5.38
C ILE A 138 6.48 17.97 -4.56
N ILE A 139 5.67 16.97 -4.90
CA ILE A 139 5.67 15.67 -4.25
C ILE A 139 6.54 14.70 -5.04
N SER A 140 7.44 14.02 -4.34
CA SER A 140 8.18 12.88 -4.87
C SER A 140 7.62 11.60 -4.27
N ASN A 141 7.11 10.73 -5.14
CA ASN A 141 6.58 9.43 -4.75
C ASN A 141 7.71 8.46 -4.42
N ASN A 142 7.67 7.84 -3.26
CA ASN A 142 8.61 6.82 -2.79
C ASN A 142 7.87 5.54 -2.36
N ALA A 143 6.60 5.38 -2.76
CA ALA A 143 5.81 4.21 -2.42
C ALA A 143 6.36 2.94 -3.09
N LEU A 144 6.23 1.80 -2.42
CA LEU A 144 6.66 0.51 -2.91
C LEU A 144 5.45 -0.40 -3.14
N TYR A 145 5.56 -1.32 -4.11
CA TYR A 145 4.56 -2.34 -4.43
C TYR A 145 3.18 -1.81 -4.80
N ALA A 146 3.11 -0.54 -5.24
CA ALA A 146 1.90 0.13 -5.69
C ALA A 146 1.96 0.41 -7.19
N ASN A 147 0.80 0.42 -7.86
CA ASN A 147 0.65 0.73 -9.28
C ASN A 147 -0.34 1.87 -9.55
N ALA A 148 -0.98 2.39 -8.49
CA ALA A 148 -1.84 3.56 -8.56
C ALA A 148 -1.75 4.39 -7.27
N TYR A 149 -2.04 5.69 -7.38
CA TYR A 149 -1.88 6.66 -6.30
C TYR A 149 -3.07 7.60 -6.25
N ASN A 150 -3.40 8.07 -5.05
CA ASN A 150 -4.31 9.18 -4.85
C ASN A 150 -3.77 10.07 -3.73
N TYR A 151 -3.62 11.36 -4.03
CA TYR A 151 -3.23 12.36 -3.04
C TYR A 151 -4.45 13.21 -2.67
N GLN A 152 -4.60 13.46 -1.38
CA GLN A 152 -5.66 14.32 -0.84
C GLN A 152 -5.05 15.36 0.09
N PHE A 153 -5.46 16.61 -0.08
CA PHE A 153 -5.01 17.72 0.74
C PHE A 153 -6.16 18.25 1.59
N SER A 154 -5.89 18.66 2.81
CA SER A 154 -6.89 19.28 3.68
C SER A 154 -7.49 20.56 3.08
N SER A 155 -6.82 21.19 2.10
CA SER A 155 -7.33 22.31 1.31
C SER A 155 -8.43 21.94 0.31
N GLY A 156 -8.68 20.63 0.09
CA GLY A 156 -9.63 20.10 -0.89
C GLY A 156 -9.03 19.78 -2.25
N PHE A 157 -7.75 20.03 -2.49
CA PHE A 157 -7.07 19.59 -3.70
C PHE A 157 -6.88 18.07 -3.67
N THR A 158 -7.02 17.42 -4.84
CA THR A 158 -6.78 15.98 -5.01
C THR A 158 -6.07 15.73 -6.33
N SER A 159 -5.21 14.69 -6.39
CA SER A 159 -4.54 14.26 -7.62
C SER A 159 -4.33 12.75 -7.62
N ASN A 160 -4.38 12.14 -8.81
CA ASN A 160 -4.02 10.75 -9.04
C ASN A 160 -2.68 10.62 -9.81
N GLU A 161 -1.97 11.71 -10.01
CA GLU A 161 -0.65 11.70 -10.61
C GLU A 161 0.36 11.05 -9.66
N GLU A 162 1.38 10.40 -10.21
CA GLU A 162 2.44 9.77 -9.41
C GLU A 162 3.26 10.80 -8.64
N ALA A 163 3.51 11.97 -9.23
CA ALA A 163 4.28 13.07 -8.66
C ALA A 163 3.53 14.39 -8.85
N PRO A 164 2.49 14.67 -8.06
CA PRO A 164 1.70 15.88 -8.23
C PRO A 164 2.42 17.12 -7.72
N GLU A 165 2.03 18.27 -8.30
CA GLU A 165 2.41 19.59 -7.86
C GLU A 165 1.15 20.32 -7.34
N TYR A 166 1.29 21.03 -6.21
CA TYR A 166 0.23 21.82 -5.62
C TYR A 166 0.74 23.18 -5.17
N THR A 167 0.12 24.26 -5.61
CA THR A 167 0.43 25.63 -5.17
C THR A 167 -0.64 26.11 -4.20
N PRO A 168 -0.33 26.22 -2.89
CA PRO A 168 -1.27 26.71 -1.89
C PRO A 168 -1.58 28.19 -2.09
N PRO A 169 -2.86 28.58 -2.23
CA PRO A 169 -3.21 29.99 -2.48
C PRO A 169 -3.20 30.85 -1.21
N THR A 170 -3.17 30.23 -0.03
CA THR A 170 -3.26 30.90 1.27
C THR A 170 -2.36 30.25 2.29
N THR A 171 -2.05 30.99 3.35
CA THR A 171 -1.28 30.48 4.50
C THR A 171 -2.14 29.58 5.38
N GLY A 172 -1.49 28.76 6.21
CA GLY A 172 -2.10 27.88 7.19
C GLY A 172 -1.57 26.45 7.14
N ASP A 173 -2.10 25.60 8.00
CA ASP A 173 -1.72 24.21 8.07
C ASP A 173 -2.38 23.40 6.96
N ILE A 174 -1.59 22.60 6.28
CA ILE A 174 -2.04 21.66 5.25
C ILE A 174 -1.61 20.26 5.64
N ILE A 175 -2.55 19.32 5.64
CA ILE A 175 -2.27 17.90 5.76
C ILE A 175 -2.38 17.30 4.36
N ILE A 176 -1.38 16.52 3.98
CA ILE A 176 -1.30 15.81 2.71
C ILE A 176 -1.33 14.32 3.02
N TRP A 177 -2.29 13.60 2.45
CA TRP A 177 -2.38 12.14 2.49
C TRP A 177 -1.99 11.57 1.14
N GLN A 178 -1.21 10.51 1.14
CA GLN A 178 -0.99 9.63 0.01
C GLN A 178 -1.68 8.29 0.28
N TYR A 179 -2.45 7.82 -0.67
CA TYR A 179 -2.96 6.45 -0.76
C TYR A 179 -2.23 5.75 -1.90
N ALA A 180 -1.59 4.63 -1.60
CA ALA A 180 -0.86 3.82 -2.56
C ALA A 180 -1.59 2.49 -2.75
N PHE A 181 -1.98 2.17 -3.98
CA PHE A 181 -2.81 1.02 -4.31
C PHE A 181 -2.03 -0.03 -5.11
N ASN A 182 -2.34 -1.29 -4.86
CA ASN A 182 -2.20 -2.37 -5.83
C ASN A 182 -3.60 -2.73 -6.31
N GLU A 183 -3.98 -2.20 -7.48
CA GLU A 183 -5.35 -2.35 -8.02
C GLU A 183 -5.67 -3.79 -8.43
N GLU A 184 -4.68 -4.56 -8.88
CA GLU A 184 -4.86 -5.96 -9.30
C GLU A 184 -5.29 -6.84 -8.13
N PHE A 185 -4.72 -6.61 -6.95
CA PHE A 185 -4.99 -7.37 -5.74
C PHE A 185 -5.90 -6.64 -4.75
N ASN A 186 -6.38 -5.44 -5.13
CA ASN A 186 -7.25 -4.59 -4.32
C ASN A 186 -6.69 -4.27 -2.92
N CYS A 187 -5.42 -3.91 -2.86
CA CYS A 187 -4.72 -3.56 -1.63
C CYS A 187 -4.41 -2.07 -1.59
N VAL A 188 -4.36 -1.52 -0.40
CA VAL A 188 -4.07 -0.10 -0.19
C VAL A 188 -3.27 0.09 1.10
N ASP A 189 -2.37 1.06 1.07
CA ASP A 189 -1.73 1.64 2.24
C ASP A 189 -1.76 3.16 2.16
N SER A 190 -1.62 3.84 3.30
CA SER A 190 -1.67 5.30 3.35
C SER A 190 -0.68 5.88 4.33
N SER A 191 -0.15 7.04 3.97
CA SER A 191 0.70 7.86 4.82
C SER A 191 0.28 9.32 4.73
N SER A 192 0.70 10.14 5.70
CA SER A 192 0.40 11.57 5.69
C SER A 192 1.54 12.40 6.27
N VAL A 193 1.60 13.66 5.83
CA VAL A 193 2.49 14.69 6.37
C VAL A 193 1.67 15.96 6.63
N SER A 194 2.04 16.69 7.69
CA SER A 194 1.49 18.01 7.99
C SER A 194 2.58 19.07 7.78
N ILE A 195 2.24 20.13 7.06
CA ILE A 195 3.12 21.27 6.80
C ILE A 195 2.41 22.58 7.19
N GLU A 196 3.19 23.59 7.51
CA GLU A 196 2.72 24.95 7.71
C GLU A 196 3.13 25.81 6.50
N VAL A 197 2.13 26.40 5.83
CA VAL A 197 2.35 27.36 4.72
C VAL A 197 2.33 28.77 5.27
N LYS A 198 3.41 29.53 5.06
CA LYS A 198 3.64 30.87 5.60
C LYS A 198 3.43 31.95 4.57
N ASN A 199 3.43 33.20 5.03
CA ASN A 199 3.51 34.34 4.11
C ASN A 199 4.91 34.47 3.51
N GLU A 200 5.01 35.04 2.32
CA GLU A 200 6.27 35.50 1.75
C GLU A 200 6.94 36.50 2.70
N HIS A 201 8.25 36.34 2.94
CA HIS A 201 9.04 37.30 3.68
C HIS A 201 9.55 38.39 2.73
N THR A 202 9.24 39.63 3.03
CA THR A 202 9.82 40.75 2.32
C THR A 202 10.70 41.59 3.23
N LEU A 203 11.82 42.01 2.74
CA LEU A 203 12.75 42.92 3.43
C LEU A 203 13.00 44.14 2.56
N TRP A 204 12.65 45.27 3.08
CA TRP A 204 13.06 46.57 2.49
C TRP A 204 13.90 47.35 3.52
N THR A 205 15.05 47.88 3.12
CA THR A 205 15.92 48.67 3.95
C THR A 205 16.11 50.07 3.35
N PRO A 206 16.02 51.15 4.16
CA PRO A 206 16.35 52.45 3.68
C PRO A 206 17.85 52.54 3.23
N ASN A 207 18.13 53.24 2.16
CA ASN A 207 19.49 53.49 1.71
C ASN A 207 20.20 54.62 2.50
N SER A 208 19.41 55.48 3.19
CA SER A 208 19.89 56.61 3.98
C SER A 208 18.79 57.07 4.94
N PHE A 209 19.21 57.72 6.00
CA PHE A 209 18.31 58.40 6.96
C PHE A 209 19.03 59.66 7.47
N THR A 210 18.26 60.60 8.05
CA THR A 210 18.74 61.90 8.51
C THR A 210 18.24 62.18 9.92
N PRO A 211 18.98 61.80 10.98
CA PRO A 211 18.57 61.95 12.36
C PRO A 211 18.77 63.43 12.84
N ASN A 212 17.91 64.36 12.38
CA ASN A 212 17.97 65.78 12.66
C ASN A 212 16.79 66.29 13.52
N GLY A 213 15.84 65.39 13.85
CA GLY A 213 14.72 65.67 14.71
C GLY A 213 13.53 66.42 14.03
N ASP A 214 13.52 66.44 12.68
CA ASP A 214 12.42 67.09 11.94
C ASP A 214 11.23 66.16 11.64
N GLN A 215 11.25 64.97 12.21
CA GLN A 215 10.23 63.90 12.03
C GLN A 215 10.16 63.32 10.62
N LYS A 216 11.20 63.47 9.81
CA LYS A 216 11.30 62.89 8.47
C LYS A 216 12.62 62.14 8.35
N ASN A 217 12.48 60.80 8.18
CA ASN A 217 13.63 59.89 8.05
C ASN A 217 14.66 60.01 9.20
N ASP A 218 14.18 60.27 10.39
CA ASP A 218 15.03 60.37 11.59
C ASP A 218 15.57 59.03 12.07
N PHE A 219 14.99 57.95 11.61
CA PHE A 219 15.36 56.58 11.99
C PHE A 219 15.72 55.73 10.80
N PHE A 220 16.71 54.86 10.99
CA PHE A 220 16.94 53.72 10.10
C PHE A 220 15.97 52.65 10.54
N ALA A 221 14.91 52.41 9.75
CA ALA A 221 13.80 51.51 10.05
C ALA A 221 13.62 50.54 8.89
N PRO A 222 14.22 49.34 8.94
CA PRO A 222 13.89 48.30 7.99
C PRO A 222 12.41 47.88 8.10
N ILE A 223 11.80 47.58 6.96
CA ILE A 223 10.44 47.05 6.91
C ILE A 223 10.57 45.58 6.50
N ILE A 224 10.16 44.72 7.43
CA ILE A 224 10.13 43.25 7.19
C ILE A 224 8.70 42.78 7.38
N THR A 225 8.19 42.03 6.40
CA THR A 225 6.87 41.40 6.50
C THR A 225 7.04 39.87 6.57
N GLY A 226 6.07 39.19 7.16
CA GLY A 226 6.07 37.73 7.25
C GLY A 226 6.87 37.15 8.43
N VAL A 227 7.46 38.00 9.31
CA VAL A 227 8.17 37.58 10.53
C VAL A 227 7.47 38.14 11.77
N GLN A 228 7.58 37.48 12.92
CA GLN A 228 7.07 37.96 14.19
C GLN A 228 8.02 38.96 14.87
N GLU A 229 9.31 38.65 14.81
CA GLU A 229 10.38 39.51 15.34
C GLU A 229 11.65 39.33 14.52
N TYR A 230 12.52 40.35 14.56
CA TYR A 230 13.85 40.26 13.97
C TYR A 230 14.88 41.01 14.81
N ARG A 231 16.15 40.68 14.54
CA ARG A 231 17.28 41.37 15.20
C ARG A 231 17.94 42.33 14.22
N LEU A 232 18.01 43.62 14.63
CA LEU A 232 18.74 44.67 13.88
C LEU A 232 20.11 44.91 14.54
N LEU A 233 21.16 44.64 13.79
CA LEU A 233 22.54 44.89 14.18
C LEU A 233 23.11 45.96 13.29
N VAL A 234 23.70 47.02 13.90
CA VAL A 234 24.42 48.06 13.16
C VAL A 234 25.87 48.05 13.60
N TYR A 235 26.77 48.09 12.65
CA TYR A 235 28.20 48.09 12.85
C TYR A 235 28.80 49.39 12.29
N ASP A 236 29.85 49.93 12.93
CA ASP A 236 30.62 51.00 12.35
C ASP A 236 31.53 50.48 11.17
N ARG A 237 32.18 51.42 10.46
CA ARG A 237 33.04 51.08 9.33
C ARG A 237 34.26 50.21 9.70
N TRP A 238 34.53 50.02 10.97
CA TRP A 238 35.63 49.24 11.53
C TRP A 238 35.16 47.86 12.04
N GLY A 239 33.84 47.54 11.90
CA GLY A 239 33.24 46.28 12.34
C GLY A 239 32.90 46.25 13.83
N LYS A 240 32.90 47.40 14.55
CA LYS A 240 32.47 47.45 15.92
C LYS A 240 30.96 47.57 15.97
N LEU A 241 30.29 46.72 16.78
CA LEU A 241 28.85 46.74 17.01
C LEU A 241 28.50 48.05 17.75
N ILE A 242 27.57 48.85 17.23
CA ILE A 242 27.11 50.12 17.76
C ILE A 242 25.64 50.12 18.14
N PHE A 243 24.83 49.21 17.59
CA PHE A 243 23.41 49.02 17.93
C PHE A 243 23.06 47.57 17.82
N ASP A 244 22.19 47.05 18.74
CA ASP A 244 21.72 45.69 18.80
C ASP A 244 20.32 45.72 19.48
N GLU A 245 19.26 45.39 18.71
CA GLU A 245 17.89 45.32 19.19
C GLU A 245 17.16 44.17 18.56
N ILE A 246 16.34 43.47 19.36
CA ILE A 246 15.42 42.41 18.92
C ILE A 246 14.00 42.89 19.21
N GLY A 247 13.10 42.76 18.25
CA GLY A 247 11.70 43.11 18.41
C GLY A 247 10.89 43.00 17.14
N GLU A 248 9.61 43.36 17.21
CA GLU A 248 8.72 43.34 16.05
C GLU A 248 9.11 44.37 14.98
N SER A 249 9.68 45.54 15.41
CA SER A 249 10.08 46.62 14.50
C SER A 249 11.24 47.44 15.10
N PRO A 250 12.42 46.83 15.28
CA PRO A 250 13.59 47.57 15.78
C PRO A 250 13.99 48.69 14.85
N ILE A 251 14.28 49.86 15.41
CA ILE A 251 14.68 51.08 14.68
C ILE A 251 15.91 51.69 15.31
N TRP A 252 16.81 52.23 14.48
CA TRP A 252 18.03 52.89 14.93
C TRP A 252 17.99 54.40 14.68
N ASP A 253 18.24 55.19 15.75
CA ASP A 253 18.21 56.67 15.75
C ASP A 253 19.56 57.32 15.34
N GLY A 254 20.54 56.53 14.90
CA GLY A 254 21.86 57.04 14.55
C GLY A 254 22.82 57.25 15.72
N ASN A 255 22.43 56.87 16.94
CA ASN A 255 23.28 56.95 18.12
C ASN A 255 23.90 55.59 18.48
N ASN A 256 25.06 55.65 19.15
CA ASN A 256 25.63 54.44 19.75
C ASN A 256 24.95 54.11 21.11
N ALA A 257 25.36 52.99 21.70
CA ALA A 257 24.80 52.53 22.99
C ALA A 257 24.89 53.53 24.16
N ASN A 258 25.71 54.59 24.03
CA ASN A 258 25.87 55.65 25.01
C ASN A 258 25.09 56.93 24.64
N GLY A 259 24.23 56.90 23.63
CA GLY A 259 23.44 58.02 23.14
C GLY A 259 24.27 59.09 22.40
N ILE A 260 25.48 58.72 21.90
CA ILE A 260 26.34 59.64 21.17
C ILE A 260 26.11 59.41 19.66
N PRO A 261 25.85 60.49 18.87
CA PRO A 261 25.67 60.39 17.43
C PRO A 261 26.87 59.75 16.72
N CYS A 262 26.59 58.77 15.90
CA CYS A 262 27.57 58.15 15.03
C CYS A 262 27.80 59.01 13.79
N LYS A 263 29.07 59.33 13.46
CA LYS A 263 29.47 60.16 12.30
C LYS A 263 29.92 59.31 11.13
#